data_2843bd7fbb72c3f4d2cbdc642571dee1
#
_entry.id   2843bd7fbb72c3f4d2cbdc642571dee1
#
_cell.length_a   1.000
_cell.length_b   1.000
_cell.length_c   1.000
_cell.angle_alpha   90.00
_cell.angle_beta   90.00
_cell.angle_gamma   90.00
#
_symmetry.space_group_name_H-M   'P 1'
#
loop_
_entity.id
_entity.type
_entity.pdbx_description
1 polymer ?
#
loop_
_entity_poly.entity_id
_entity_poly.type
_entity_poly.pdbx_seq_one_letter_code
_entity_poly.pdbx_strand_id
1 'polypeptide(L)'
;VFGLRHLKDAQEIDKMAEDAEKILIIGSGLVGLDAAYGLIERGKKVTVVEMAEQILPVQLDAHAAKTYQELFEQAGVQFYLGCKAEGAVCEADGMIRAVTLDTGKQLLCDLIIVAAGVRPAVGFLEKSEIEVERGIKVNSKMETNVPNVYAAGDVTGLSGIWPNAMKQGQTAARNMCGVGTEYTDTFAAKNTINFFGLVTLCLGRIRQEEGDEIFVEEDRNVYRRLIM
;
A
#
# COMPACT_ATOMS: atom_id res chain seq x y z
N VAL A 1 -16.05 -3.67 10.84
CA VAL A 1 -14.65 -3.65 10.34
C VAL A 1 -14.67 -4.11 8.90
N PHE A 2 -14.01 -3.35 8.03
CA PHE A 2 -13.95 -3.64 6.60
C PHE A 2 -12.51 -3.65 6.11
N GLY A 3 -12.17 -4.61 5.23
CA GLY A 3 -11.04 -4.46 4.32
C GLY A 3 -11.45 -3.60 3.13
N LEU A 4 -10.51 -3.03 2.40
CA LEU A 4 -10.79 -2.30 1.15
C LEU A 4 -9.98 -2.95 0.02
N ARG A 5 -10.61 -3.90 -0.68
CA ARG A 5 -10.00 -4.66 -1.77
C ARG A 5 -10.84 -4.66 -3.05
N HIS A 6 -12.14 -4.79 -2.91
CA HIS A 6 -13.09 -4.91 -4.02
C HIS A 6 -14.05 -3.73 -4.06
N LEU A 7 -14.68 -3.49 -5.21
CA LEU A 7 -15.71 -2.45 -5.33
C LEU A 7 -16.86 -2.64 -4.31
N LYS A 8 -17.21 -3.89 -4.01
CA LYS A 8 -18.21 -4.19 -3.00
C LYS A 8 -17.83 -3.69 -1.61
N ASP A 9 -16.56 -3.82 -1.24
CA ASP A 9 -16.04 -3.32 0.05
C ASP A 9 -16.22 -1.79 0.13
N ALA A 10 -15.88 -1.08 -0.96
CA ALA A 10 -16.07 0.37 -1.03
C ALA A 10 -17.56 0.76 -0.91
N GLN A 11 -18.46 0.04 -1.56
CA GLN A 11 -19.90 0.28 -1.48
C GLN A 11 -20.45 0.02 -0.06
N GLU A 12 -19.99 -1.03 0.61
CA GLU A 12 -20.36 -1.33 1.99
C GLU A 12 -19.81 -0.30 2.96
N ILE A 13 -18.55 0.11 2.81
CA ILE A 13 -17.93 1.19 3.60
C ILE A 13 -18.74 2.49 3.41
N ASP A 14 -19.09 2.82 2.18
CA ASP A 14 -19.84 4.00 1.82
C ASP A 14 -21.18 4.07 2.56
N LYS A 15 -21.93 2.97 2.53
CA LYS A 15 -23.20 2.82 3.24
C LYS A 15 -23.04 2.92 4.76
N MET A 16 -22.04 2.25 5.33
CA MET A 16 -21.78 2.28 6.77
C MET A 16 -21.29 3.64 7.25
N ALA A 17 -20.59 4.37 6.37
CA ALA A 17 -20.13 5.72 6.68
C ALA A 17 -21.27 6.74 6.75
N GLU A 18 -22.49 6.47 6.23
CA GLU A 18 -23.63 7.38 6.39
C GLU A 18 -23.91 7.65 7.86
N ASP A 19 -23.95 6.59 8.68
CA ASP A 19 -24.28 6.65 10.11
C ASP A 19 -23.05 6.83 11.02
N ALA A 20 -21.85 6.53 10.53
CA ALA A 20 -20.60 6.69 11.29
C ALA A 20 -20.10 8.14 11.29
N GLU A 21 -19.67 8.64 12.44
CA GLU A 21 -19.06 9.96 12.58
C GLU A 21 -17.53 9.87 12.63
N LYS A 22 -17.00 8.89 13.36
CA LYS A 22 -15.57 8.69 13.62
C LYS A 22 -15.08 7.43 12.93
N ILE A 23 -14.26 7.60 11.92
CA ILE A 23 -13.75 6.50 11.12
C ILE A 23 -12.25 6.35 11.37
N LEU A 24 -11.84 5.14 11.73
CA LEU A 24 -10.44 4.79 11.93
C LEU A 24 -9.94 3.95 10.76
N ILE A 25 -8.81 4.34 10.19
CA ILE A 25 -8.15 3.63 9.09
C ILE A 25 -6.83 3.07 9.60
N ILE A 26 -6.60 1.79 9.39
CA ILE A 26 -5.35 1.10 9.71
C ILE A 26 -4.53 0.96 8.44
N GLY A 27 -3.42 1.68 8.38
CA GLY A 27 -2.51 1.78 7.24
C GLY A 27 -2.64 3.09 6.48
N SER A 28 -1.50 3.74 6.24
CA SER A 28 -1.37 5.03 5.53
C SER A 28 -0.73 4.88 4.14
N GLY A 29 -0.83 3.70 3.54
CA GLY A 29 -0.50 3.49 2.13
C GLY A 29 -1.53 4.15 1.20
N LEU A 30 -1.34 4.01 -0.12
CA LEU A 30 -2.22 4.62 -1.13
C LEU A 30 -3.70 4.35 -0.86
N VAL A 31 -4.09 3.09 -0.66
CA VAL A 31 -5.49 2.70 -0.44
C VAL A 31 -6.07 3.33 0.85
N GLY A 32 -5.27 3.38 1.92
CA GLY A 32 -5.70 3.99 3.18
C GLY A 32 -5.91 5.50 3.05
N LEU A 33 -5.03 6.19 2.33
CA LEU A 33 -5.16 7.63 2.10
C LEU A 33 -6.23 7.99 1.07
N ASP A 34 -6.46 7.15 0.04
CA ASP A 34 -7.62 7.31 -0.86
C ASP A 34 -8.94 7.21 -0.07
N ALA A 35 -9.05 6.24 0.84
CA ALA A 35 -10.21 6.13 1.72
C ALA A 35 -10.34 7.34 2.65
N ALA A 36 -9.24 7.79 3.26
CA ALA A 36 -9.23 8.98 4.10
C ALA A 36 -9.70 10.22 3.33
N TYR A 37 -9.16 10.43 2.12
CA TYR A 37 -9.51 11.55 1.26
C TYR A 37 -11.00 11.56 0.93
N GLY A 38 -11.55 10.45 0.44
CA GLY A 38 -12.99 10.35 0.12
C GLY A 38 -13.90 10.54 1.34
N LEU A 39 -13.48 10.13 2.53
CA LEU A 39 -14.26 10.27 3.76
C LEU A 39 -14.26 11.69 4.33
N ILE A 40 -13.12 12.41 4.26
CA ILE A 40 -13.09 13.81 4.69
C ILE A 40 -13.91 14.71 3.74
N GLU A 41 -13.95 14.42 2.44
CA GLU A 41 -14.83 15.12 1.50
C GLU A 41 -16.33 14.96 1.85
N ARG A 42 -16.67 13.89 2.59
CA ARG A 42 -18.02 13.65 3.15
C ARG A 42 -18.22 14.22 4.55
N GLY A 43 -17.27 14.99 5.06
CA GLY A 43 -17.32 15.60 6.37
C GLY A 43 -17.13 14.63 7.55
N LYS A 44 -16.56 13.44 7.32
CA LYS A 44 -16.31 12.48 8.39
C LYS A 44 -15.04 12.79 9.15
N LYS A 45 -15.00 12.48 10.45
CA LYS A 45 -13.79 12.57 11.27
C LYS A 45 -12.93 11.34 11.05
N VAL A 46 -11.77 11.52 10.44
CA VAL A 46 -10.89 10.43 10.07
C VAL A 46 -9.64 10.42 10.95
N THR A 47 -9.33 9.24 11.49
CA THR A 47 -8.08 8.95 12.20
C THR A 47 -7.34 7.83 11.46
N VAL A 48 -6.06 8.03 11.17
CA VAL A 48 -5.21 7.04 10.51
C VAL A 48 -4.15 6.55 11.49
N VAL A 49 -4.02 5.23 11.62
CA VAL A 49 -2.99 4.54 12.41
C VAL A 49 -2.02 3.86 11.46
N GLU A 50 -0.72 4.13 11.63
CA GLU A 50 0.35 3.59 10.79
C GLU A 50 1.54 3.12 11.64
N MET A 51 2.06 1.95 11.33
CA MET A 51 3.23 1.37 12.03
C MET A 51 4.54 2.07 11.67
N ALA A 52 4.63 2.63 10.46
CA ALA A 52 5.79 3.42 10.06
C ALA A 52 5.74 4.82 10.66
N GLU A 53 6.93 5.45 10.76
CA GLU A 53 7.09 6.82 11.27
C GLU A 53 6.59 7.90 10.30
N GLN A 54 6.12 7.51 9.11
CA GLN A 54 5.62 8.41 8.08
C GLN A 54 4.47 7.77 7.30
N ILE A 55 3.66 8.60 6.66
CA ILE A 55 2.66 8.15 5.68
C ILE A 55 3.34 7.78 4.35
N LEU A 56 2.66 6.98 3.50
CA LEU A 56 3.17 6.53 2.19
C LEU A 56 4.60 5.94 2.26
N PRO A 57 4.92 5.07 3.25
CA PRO A 57 6.31 4.70 3.57
C PRO A 57 7.00 3.88 2.48
N VAL A 58 6.24 3.41 1.48
CA VAL A 58 6.76 2.64 0.33
C VAL A 58 6.91 3.53 -0.90
N GLN A 59 6.18 4.66 -0.98
CA GLN A 59 6.12 5.51 -2.15
C GLN A 59 6.98 6.77 -2.03
N LEU A 60 7.09 7.35 -0.83
CA LEU A 60 7.69 8.65 -0.64
C LEU A 60 8.83 8.61 0.39
N ASP A 61 9.81 9.49 0.22
CA ASP A 61 10.76 9.81 1.28
C ASP A 61 10.09 10.68 2.36
N ALA A 62 10.81 10.91 3.46
CA ALA A 62 10.26 11.60 4.62
C ALA A 62 9.84 13.05 4.31
N HIS A 63 10.56 13.74 3.40
CA HIS A 63 10.25 15.12 3.04
C HIS A 63 8.93 15.21 2.27
N ALA A 64 8.79 14.43 1.19
CA ALA A 64 7.57 14.40 0.38
C ALA A 64 6.38 13.84 1.17
N ALA A 65 6.60 12.84 2.04
CA ALA A 65 5.57 12.29 2.91
C ALA A 65 5.04 13.33 3.89
N LYS A 66 5.92 14.14 4.49
CA LYS A 66 5.53 15.21 5.42
C LYS A 66 4.66 16.26 4.75
N THR A 67 4.96 16.64 3.52
CA THR A 67 4.13 17.60 2.76
C THR A 67 2.69 17.10 2.61
N TYR A 68 2.51 15.83 2.24
CA TYR A 68 1.16 15.24 2.17
C TYR A 68 0.51 15.10 3.54
N GLN A 69 1.26 14.73 4.57
CA GLN A 69 0.73 14.64 5.93
C GLN A 69 0.15 15.97 6.39
N GLU A 70 0.88 17.06 6.19
CA GLU A 70 0.42 18.42 6.55
C GLU A 70 -0.86 18.80 5.79
N LEU A 71 -1.02 18.44 4.53
CA LEU A 71 -2.24 18.68 3.76
C LEU A 71 -3.44 17.90 4.33
N PHE A 72 -3.25 16.62 4.67
CA PHE A 72 -4.29 15.82 5.30
C PHE A 72 -4.65 16.32 6.70
N GLU A 73 -3.65 16.74 7.51
CA GLU A 73 -3.87 17.31 8.84
C GLU A 73 -4.65 18.63 8.76
N GLN A 74 -4.32 19.51 7.81
CA GLN A 74 -5.07 20.74 7.54
C GLN A 74 -6.52 20.44 7.12
N ALA A 75 -6.76 19.33 6.44
CA ALA A 75 -8.10 18.85 6.08
C ALA A 75 -8.82 18.13 7.24
N GLY A 76 -8.20 18.01 8.42
CA GLY A 76 -8.81 17.48 9.64
C GLY A 76 -8.52 16.00 9.92
N VAL A 77 -7.64 15.35 9.17
CA VAL A 77 -7.22 13.96 9.47
C VAL A 77 -6.25 13.95 10.65
N GLN A 78 -6.45 13.02 11.58
CA GLN A 78 -5.53 12.78 12.69
C GLN A 78 -4.65 11.56 12.38
N PHE A 79 -3.33 11.69 12.54
CA PHE A 79 -2.39 10.59 12.36
C PHE A 79 -1.82 10.11 13.70
N TYR A 80 -1.70 8.78 13.81
CA TYR A 80 -0.94 8.08 14.83
C TYR A 80 0.11 7.23 14.10
N LEU A 81 1.30 7.79 13.95
CA LEU A 81 2.45 7.16 13.28
C LEU A 81 3.34 6.45 14.29
N GLY A 82 4.12 5.47 13.85
CA GLY A 82 4.93 4.64 14.73
C GLY A 82 4.09 3.79 15.71
N CYS A 83 2.81 3.58 15.44
CA CYS A 83 1.87 2.91 16.32
C CYS A 83 1.20 1.71 15.65
N LYS A 84 0.91 0.68 16.43
CA LYS A 84 0.23 -0.52 15.96
C LYS A 84 -1.15 -0.64 16.61
N ALA A 85 -2.17 -0.91 15.80
CA ALA A 85 -3.47 -1.33 16.31
C ALA A 85 -3.40 -2.77 16.81
N GLU A 86 -3.69 -3.01 18.11
CA GLU A 86 -3.60 -4.34 18.72
C GLU A 86 -4.96 -5.01 18.88
N GLY A 87 -6.02 -4.23 19.10
CA GLY A 87 -7.33 -4.80 19.31
C GLY A 87 -8.45 -3.78 19.15
N ALA A 88 -9.66 -4.29 18.92
CA ALA A 88 -10.88 -3.51 18.93
C ALA A 88 -11.65 -3.73 20.23
N VAL A 89 -12.20 -2.65 20.78
CA VAL A 89 -13.10 -2.67 21.92
C VAL A 89 -14.54 -2.59 21.38
N CYS A 90 -15.36 -3.57 21.74
CA CYS A 90 -16.74 -3.63 21.32
C CYS A 90 -17.69 -3.45 22.51
N GLU A 91 -18.88 -2.91 22.28
CA GLU A 91 -19.97 -2.88 23.23
C GLU A 91 -20.65 -4.26 23.35
N ALA A 92 -21.56 -4.41 24.30
CA ALA A 92 -22.25 -5.67 24.55
C ALA A 92 -23.12 -6.15 23.35
N ASP A 93 -23.54 -5.25 22.49
CA ASP A 93 -24.26 -5.50 21.24
C ASP A 93 -23.37 -5.88 20.05
N GLY A 94 -22.04 -5.89 20.27
CA GLY A 94 -21.03 -6.20 19.24
C GLY A 94 -20.60 -4.99 18.40
N MET A 95 -21.15 -3.80 18.67
CA MET A 95 -20.72 -2.57 17.97
C MET A 95 -19.32 -2.14 18.42
N ILE A 96 -18.53 -1.66 17.47
CA ILE A 96 -17.17 -1.15 17.74
C ILE A 96 -17.30 0.18 18.47
N ARG A 97 -16.47 0.35 19.51
CA ARG A 97 -16.35 1.56 20.29
C ARG A 97 -15.00 2.23 20.18
N ALA A 98 -13.94 1.46 20.11
CA ALA A 98 -12.58 1.97 20.06
C ALA A 98 -11.60 0.94 19.49
N VAL A 99 -10.42 1.43 19.11
CA VAL A 99 -9.23 0.63 18.83
C VAL A 99 -8.19 0.92 19.90
N THR A 100 -7.57 -0.13 20.45
CA THR A 100 -6.44 -0.03 21.37
C THR A 100 -5.14 -0.11 20.58
N LEU A 101 -4.25 0.85 20.81
CA LEU A 101 -2.89 0.86 20.25
C LEU A 101 -1.91 0.12 21.15
N ASP A 102 -0.75 -0.26 20.62
CA ASP A 102 0.38 -0.86 21.35
C ASP A 102 0.93 0.03 22.48
N THR A 103 0.67 1.32 22.43
CA THR A 103 0.95 2.28 23.50
C THR A 103 -0.05 2.22 24.66
N GLY A 104 -1.10 1.40 24.56
CA GLY A 104 -2.23 1.35 25.49
C GLY A 104 -3.28 2.44 25.29
N LYS A 105 -3.07 3.37 24.35
CA LYS A 105 -4.04 4.42 24.04
C LYS A 105 -5.25 3.83 23.32
N GLN A 106 -6.45 4.29 23.69
CA GLN A 106 -7.69 3.96 23.01
C GLN A 106 -8.16 5.12 22.13
N LEU A 107 -8.47 4.80 20.87
CA LEU A 107 -9.01 5.73 19.88
C LEU A 107 -10.48 5.38 19.63
N LEU A 108 -11.38 6.30 19.96
CA LEU A 108 -12.81 6.11 19.73
C LEU A 108 -13.13 6.11 18.24
N CYS A 109 -13.90 5.12 17.78
CA CYS A 109 -14.34 5.01 16.39
C CYS A 109 -15.64 4.22 16.28
N ASP A 110 -16.43 4.52 15.25
CA ASP A 110 -17.69 3.87 14.92
C ASP A 110 -17.49 2.89 13.76
N LEU A 111 -16.44 3.10 12.96
CA LEU A 111 -16.10 2.29 11.78
C LEU A 111 -14.58 2.11 11.70
N ILE A 112 -14.13 0.89 11.36
CA ILE A 112 -12.72 0.59 11.12
C ILE A 112 -12.55 0.11 9.67
N ILE A 113 -11.60 0.71 8.95
CA ILE A 113 -11.15 0.31 7.63
C ILE A 113 -9.72 -0.20 7.72
N VAL A 114 -9.49 -1.43 7.26
CA VAL A 114 -8.16 -2.04 7.26
C VAL A 114 -7.56 -1.96 5.86
N ALA A 115 -6.52 -1.14 5.71
CA ALA A 115 -5.76 -0.92 4.48
C ALA A 115 -4.25 -1.19 4.70
N ALA A 116 -3.91 -2.21 5.50
CA ALA A 116 -2.57 -2.53 5.96
C ALA A 116 -1.69 -3.26 4.91
N GLY A 117 -1.99 -3.09 3.62
CA GLY A 117 -1.26 -3.66 2.51
C GLY A 117 -1.74 -5.06 2.09
N VAL A 118 -1.01 -5.63 1.13
CA VAL A 118 -1.32 -6.93 0.52
C VAL A 118 -0.11 -7.86 0.58
N ARG A 119 -0.38 -9.17 0.54
CA ARG A 119 0.65 -10.20 0.43
C ARG A 119 0.33 -11.13 -0.73
N PRO A 120 1.34 -11.67 -1.43
CA PRO A 120 1.13 -12.69 -2.43
C PRO A 120 0.31 -13.86 -1.88
N ALA A 121 -0.71 -14.29 -2.62
CA ALA A 121 -1.57 -15.40 -2.21
C ALA A 121 -0.93 -16.72 -2.68
N VAL A 122 -0.05 -17.29 -1.87
CA VAL A 122 0.73 -18.50 -2.20
C VAL A 122 0.28 -19.76 -1.45
N GLY A 123 -0.77 -19.67 -0.63
CA GLY A 123 -1.24 -20.80 0.19
C GLY A 123 -1.67 -22.03 -0.61
N PHE A 124 -2.03 -21.89 -1.88
CA PHE A 124 -2.34 -23.02 -2.75
C PHE A 124 -1.13 -23.91 -3.09
N LEU A 125 0.09 -23.47 -2.77
CA LEU A 125 1.35 -24.16 -3.05
C LEU A 125 1.88 -25.02 -1.89
N GLU A 126 1.19 -25.07 -0.74
CA GLU A 126 1.68 -25.73 0.49
C GLU A 126 2.15 -27.19 0.31
N LYS A 127 1.69 -27.87 -0.76
CA LYS A 127 2.07 -29.26 -1.06
C LYS A 127 2.86 -29.39 -2.35
N SER A 128 3.41 -28.30 -2.85
CA SER A 128 4.19 -28.29 -4.10
C SER A 128 5.68 -28.14 -3.79
N GLU A 129 6.53 -28.47 -4.77
CA GLU A 129 7.98 -28.27 -4.72
C GLU A 129 8.39 -26.86 -5.18
N ILE A 130 7.41 -25.97 -5.44
CA ILE A 130 7.68 -24.61 -5.91
C ILE A 130 8.25 -23.78 -4.75
N GLU A 131 9.41 -23.18 -4.99
CA GLU A 131 10.04 -22.30 -4.03
C GLU A 131 9.24 -21.00 -3.83
N VAL A 132 8.98 -20.68 -2.58
CA VAL A 132 8.30 -19.46 -2.14
C VAL A 132 9.18 -18.70 -1.16
N GLU A 133 9.40 -17.42 -1.41
CA GLU A 133 10.01 -16.47 -0.49
C GLU A 133 8.94 -15.46 -0.04
N ARG A 134 9.00 -14.22 -0.50
CA ARG A 134 7.90 -13.25 -0.35
C ARG A 134 6.68 -13.63 -1.21
N GLY A 135 6.93 -14.19 -2.39
CA GLY A 135 5.98 -14.75 -3.35
C GLY A 135 6.62 -15.95 -4.04
N ILE A 136 6.06 -16.40 -5.15
CA ILE A 136 6.67 -17.47 -5.96
C ILE A 136 8.00 -16.96 -6.52
N LYS A 137 9.07 -17.66 -6.19
CA LYS A 137 10.41 -17.34 -6.70
C LYS A 137 10.51 -17.65 -8.19
N VAL A 138 10.96 -16.65 -8.96
CA VAL A 138 11.16 -16.78 -10.40
C VAL A 138 12.48 -16.17 -10.83
N ASN A 139 13.02 -16.64 -11.94
CA ASN A 139 14.19 -16.02 -12.60
C ASN A 139 13.75 -14.89 -13.55
N SER A 140 14.69 -14.28 -14.28
CA SER A 140 14.42 -13.22 -15.27
C SER A 140 13.49 -13.66 -16.41
N LYS A 141 13.35 -14.95 -16.65
CA LYS A 141 12.44 -15.54 -17.66
C LYS A 141 11.05 -15.86 -17.10
N MET A 142 10.78 -15.53 -15.85
CA MET A 142 9.55 -15.88 -15.11
C MET A 142 9.39 -17.39 -14.88
N GLU A 143 10.47 -18.18 -14.95
CA GLU A 143 10.50 -19.61 -14.66
C GLU A 143 10.65 -19.81 -13.15
N THR A 144 9.91 -20.77 -12.59
CA THR A 144 10.10 -21.23 -11.22
C THR A 144 11.25 -22.24 -11.15
N ASN A 145 11.56 -22.75 -9.96
CA ASN A 145 12.49 -23.87 -9.78
C ASN A 145 11.98 -25.20 -10.39
N VAL A 146 10.68 -25.32 -10.67
CA VAL A 146 10.08 -26.52 -11.27
C VAL A 146 10.05 -26.36 -12.79
N PRO A 147 10.63 -27.32 -13.57
CA PRO A 147 10.68 -27.23 -15.04
C PRO A 147 9.29 -27.04 -15.66
N ASN A 148 9.19 -26.15 -16.66
CA ASN A 148 7.96 -25.82 -17.39
C ASN A 148 6.85 -25.17 -16.53
N VAL A 149 7.16 -24.72 -15.32
CA VAL A 149 6.24 -23.96 -14.46
C VAL A 149 6.70 -22.52 -14.38
N TYR A 150 5.78 -21.62 -14.66
CA TYR A 150 6.01 -20.17 -14.69
C TYR A 150 5.09 -19.45 -13.72
N ALA A 151 5.52 -18.29 -13.22
CA ALA A 151 4.67 -17.42 -12.42
C ALA A 151 4.86 -15.95 -12.81
N ALA A 152 3.77 -15.18 -12.77
CA ALA A 152 3.77 -13.77 -13.13
C ALA A 152 2.73 -12.98 -12.34
N GLY A 153 2.96 -11.69 -12.16
CA GLY A 153 2.07 -10.78 -11.44
C GLY A 153 2.29 -10.78 -9.94
N ASP A 154 1.29 -10.35 -9.19
CA ASP A 154 1.35 -10.12 -7.75
C ASP A 154 1.80 -11.35 -6.96
N VAL A 155 1.52 -12.54 -7.46
CA VAL A 155 1.89 -13.81 -6.84
C VAL A 155 3.40 -14.01 -6.71
N THR A 156 4.20 -13.34 -7.56
CA THR A 156 5.67 -13.40 -7.50
C THR A 156 6.26 -12.53 -6.39
N GLY A 157 5.49 -11.56 -5.89
CA GLY A 157 5.97 -10.59 -4.90
C GLY A 157 7.00 -9.57 -5.43
N LEU A 158 7.32 -9.59 -6.74
CA LEU A 158 8.27 -8.67 -7.35
C LEU A 158 7.69 -7.26 -7.48
N SER A 159 6.39 -7.16 -7.78
CA SER A 159 5.69 -5.89 -7.93
C SER A 159 4.19 -6.10 -7.84
N GLY A 160 3.49 -5.19 -7.17
CA GLY A 160 2.03 -5.20 -7.00
C GLY A 160 1.30 -4.21 -7.91
N ILE A 161 1.82 -3.93 -9.12
CA ILE A 161 1.17 -3.01 -10.06
C ILE A 161 0.86 -3.70 -11.40
N TRP A 162 -0.30 -3.35 -11.96
CA TRP A 162 -0.81 -3.94 -13.19
C TRP A 162 0.17 -3.88 -14.39
N PRO A 163 0.84 -2.76 -14.73
CA PRO A 163 1.76 -2.72 -15.86
C PRO A 163 2.89 -3.75 -15.76
N ASN A 164 3.40 -3.97 -14.55
CA ASN A 164 4.45 -4.96 -14.32
C ASN A 164 3.91 -6.39 -14.42
N ALA A 165 2.72 -6.65 -13.88
CA ALA A 165 2.05 -7.95 -14.02
C ALA A 165 1.83 -8.32 -15.49
N MET A 166 1.41 -7.36 -16.34
CA MET A 166 1.28 -7.56 -17.79
C MET A 166 2.61 -7.92 -18.45
N LYS A 167 3.69 -7.19 -18.16
CA LYS A 167 5.02 -7.45 -18.72
C LYS A 167 5.56 -8.80 -18.27
N GLN A 168 5.39 -9.15 -17.01
CA GLN A 168 5.76 -10.46 -16.47
C GLN A 168 5.00 -11.58 -17.17
N GLY A 169 3.67 -11.44 -17.34
CA GLY A 169 2.84 -12.40 -18.05
C GLY A 169 3.25 -12.57 -19.52
N GLN A 170 3.57 -11.47 -20.21
CA GLN A 170 4.10 -11.53 -21.60
C GLN A 170 5.45 -12.24 -21.67
N THR A 171 6.35 -11.98 -20.71
CA THR A 171 7.66 -12.67 -20.64
C THR A 171 7.47 -14.16 -20.41
N ALA A 172 6.64 -14.55 -19.45
CA ALA A 172 6.31 -15.94 -19.18
C ALA A 172 5.74 -16.65 -20.43
N ALA A 173 4.74 -16.06 -21.07
CA ALA A 173 4.09 -16.62 -22.24
C ALA A 173 5.07 -16.83 -23.42
N ARG A 174 5.96 -15.88 -23.69
CA ARG A 174 6.99 -16.01 -24.73
C ARG A 174 7.93 -17.17 -24.44
N ASN A 175 8.40 -17.30 -23.21
CA ASN A 175 9.28 -18.39 -22.81
C ASN A 175 8.56 -19.75 -22.88
N MET A 176 7.29 -19.84 -22.50
CA MET A 176 6.47 -21.04 -22.71
C MET A 176 6.38 -21.46 -24.18
N CYS A 177 6.41 -20.50 -25.10
CA CYS A 177 6.41 -20.74 -26.55
C CYS A 177 7.82 -20.93 -27.13
N GLY A 178 8.86 -21.03 -26.31
CA GLY A 178 10.26 -21.22 -26.77
C GLY A 178 10.93 -19.94 -27.29
N VAL A 179 10.33 -18.77 -27.12
CA VAL A 179 10.90 -17.48 -27.48
C VAL A 179 11.64 -16.91 -26.27
N GLY A 180 12.96 -17.09 -26.22
CA GLY A 180 13.80 -16.61 -25.12
C GLY A 180 13.64 -15.11 -24.88
N THR A 181 13.04 -14.73 -23.75
CA THR A 181 12.76 -13.33 -23.37
C THR A 181 13.05 -13.14 -21.89
N GLU A 182 13.67 -12.03 -21.54
CA GLU A 182 13.95 -11.67 -20.15
C GLU A 182 13.08 -10.48 -19.68
N TYR A 183 12.64 -10.56 -18.45
CA TYR A 183 11.99 -9.45 -17.76
C TYR A 183 13.09 -8.52 -17.21
N THR A 184 13.16 -7.32 -17.74
CA THR A 184 14.20 -6.33 -17.42
C THR A 184 13.68 -5.13 -16.64
N ASP A 185 12.35 -5.06 -16.39
CA ASP A 185 11.74 -3.95 -15.67
C ASP A 185 11.90 -4.14 -14.16
N THR A 186 12.97 -3.60 -13.61
CA THR A 186 13.31 -3.74 -12.19
C THR A 186 12.59 -2.72 -11.29
N PHE A 187 11.84 -1.76 -11.86
CA PHE A 187 11.13 -0.77 -11.06
C PHE A 187 9.83 -1.34 -10.49
N ALA A 188 9.87 -1.76 -9.24
CA ALA A 188 8.71 -2.29 -8.52
C ALA A 188 7.65 -1.23 -8.24
N ALA A 189 8.03 0.02 -7.98
CA ALA A 189 7.15 1.13 -7.72
C ALA A 189 7.08 2.08 -8.92
N LYS A 190 5.85 2.40 -9.37
CA LYS A 190 5.54 3.39 -10.41
C LYS A 190 4.17 3.96 -10.06
N ASN A 191 4.16 5.00 -9.24
CA ASN A 191 2.92 5.57 -8.72
C ASN A 191 2.85 7.05 -9.07
N THR A 192 1.68 7.49 -9.51
CA THR A 192 1.30 8.90 -9.52
C THR A 192 0.33 9.10 -8.37
N ILE A 193 0.65 10.01 -7.47
CA ILE A 193 -0.13 10.35 -6.29
C ILE A 193 -0.71 11.74 -6.53
N ASN A 194 -2.00 11.91 -6.26
CA ASN A 194 -2.66 13.20 -6.38
C ASN A 194 -3.69 13.36 -5.27
N PHE A 195 -3.34 14.12 -4.25
CA PHE A 195 -4.26 14.57 -3.22
C PHE A 195 -4.18 16.10 -3.11
N PHE A 196 -5.31 16.74 -2.91
CA PHE A 196 -5.42 18.21 -2.75
C PHE A 196 -4.81 19.00 -3.92
N GLY A 197 -4.72 18.41 -5.12
CA GLY A 197 -4.10 19.04 -6.28
C GLY A 197 -2.57 18.98 -6.34
N LEU A 198 -1.94 18.45 -5.30
CA LEU A 198 -0.51 18.16 -5.33
C LEU A 198 -0.27 16.84 -6.07
N VAL A 199 0.48 16.90 -7.18
CA VAL A 199 0.81 15.73 -8.00
C VAL A 199 2.24 15.32 -7.75
N THR A 200 2.45 14.06 -7.38
CA THR A 200 3.78 13.46 -7.17
C THR A 200 3.95 12.22 -8.02
N LEU A 201 5.08 12.11 -8.69
CA LEU A 201 5.53 10.90 -9.39
C LEU A 201 6.59 10.20 -8.55
N CYS A 202 6.36 8.93 -8.25
CA CYS A 202 7.32 8.05 -7.60
C CYS A 202 7.70 6.91 -8.55
N LEU A 203 9.00 6.73 -8.78
CA LEU A 203 9.52 5.69 -9.66
C LEU A 203 10.71 4.98 -9.02
N GLY A 204 10.61 3.66 -8.91
CA GLY A 204 11.70 2.81 -8.43
C GLY A 204 11.88 2.84 -6.92
N ARG A 205 13.12 2.83 -6.47
CA ARG A 205 13.52 2.78 -5.08
C ARG A 205 13.58 4.18 -4.47
N ILE A 206 12.99 4.34 -3.29
CA ILE A 206 12.99 5.62 -2.55
C ILE A 206 14.03 5.66 -1.42
N ARG A 207 14.53 4.49 -1.00
CA ARG A 207 15.52 4.39 0.09
C ARG A 207 16.92 4.42 -0.50
N GLN A 208 17.78 5.21 0.12
CA GLN A 208 19.20 5.23 -0.18
C GLN A 208 19.86 3.96 0.34
N GLU A 209 20.79 3.42 -0.44
CA GLU A 209 21.69 2.34 -0.07
C GLU A 209 23.15 2.85 -0.09
N GLU A 210 24.05 2.05 0.47
CA GLU A 210 25.48 2.39 0.49
C GLU A 210 26.02 2.47 -0.95
N GLY A 211 26.68 3.58 -1.24
CA GLY A 211 27.23 3.86 -2.58
C GLY A 211 26.32 4.68 -3.50
N ASP A 212 25.08 4.94 -3.11
CA ASP A 212 24.19 5.78 -3.91
C ASP A 212 24.56 7.25 -3.85
N GLU A 213 24.50 7.91 -5.01
CA GLU A 213 24.53 9.36 -5.12
C GLU A 213 23.11 9.92 -5.09
N ILE A 214 22.91 11.00 -4.32
CA ILE A 214 21.60 11.65 -4.19
C ILE A 214 21.68 13.06 -4.76
N PHE A 215 20.76 13.36 -5.66
CA PHE A 215 20.52 14.70 -6.18
C PHE A 215 19.16 15.19 -5.68
N VAL A 216 19.15 16.38 -5.09
CA VAL A 216 17.92 17.04 -4.62
C VAL A 216 17.84 18.41 -5.27
N GLU A 217 16.68 18.70 -5.84
CA GLU A 217 16.29 20.01 -6.32
C GLU A 217 15.02 20.41 -5.55
N GLU A 218 15.06 21.54 -4.89
CA GLU A 218 13.94 22.07 -4.13
C GLU A 218 13.79 23.58 -4.35
N ASP A 219 12.59 23.97 -4.72
CA ASP A 219 12.15 25.36 -4.75
C ASP A 219 10.75 25.49 -4.13
N ARG A 220 10.12 26.66 -4.22
CA ARG A 220 8.80 26.92 -3.62
C ARG A 220 7.69 25.95 -4.05
N ASN A 221 7.80 25.36 -5.24
CA ASN A 221 6.71 24.61 -5.87
C ASN A 221 7.13 23.21 -6.31
N VAL A 222 8.41 22.90 -6.24
CA VAL A 222 8.96 21.67 -6.80
C VAL A 222 9.95 21.05 -5.83
N TYR A 223 9.76 19.77 -5.53
CA TYR A 223 10.73 18.92 -4.90
C TYR A 223 11.02 17.73 -5.81
N ARG A 224 12.29 17.53 -6.13
CA ARG A 224 12.78 16.38 -6.89
C ARG A 224 13.93 15.72 -6.16
N ARG A 225 13.87 14.43 -6.04
CA ARG A 225 14.95 13.61 -5.48
C ARG A 225 15.25 12.47 -6.43
N LEU A 226 16.52 12.37 -6.83
CA LEU A 226 17.02 11.32 -7.68
C LEU A 226 18.06 10.51 -6.91
N ILE A 227 17.96 9.18 -6.97
CA ILE A 227 18.92 8.22 -6.39
C ILE A 227 19.56 7.47 -7.56
N MET A 228 20.86 7.52 -7.68
CA MET A 228 21.64 6.88 -8.75
C MET A 228 22.70 5.96 -8.17
#